data_a3d5a48005ccacb90904458adb2dce9d
#
_entry.id   a3d5a48005ccacb90904458adb2dce9d
#
_cell.length_a   1.000
_cell.length_b   1.000
_cell.length_c   1.000
_cell.angle_alpha   90.00
_cell.angle_beta   90.00
_cell.angle_gamma   90.00
#
_symmetry.space_group_name_H-M   'P 1'
#
loop_
_entity.id
_entity.type
_entity.pdbx_description
1 polymer ?
#
loop_
_entity_poly.entity_id
_entity_poly.type
_entity_poly.pdbx_seq_one_letter_code
_entity_poly.pdbx_strand_id
1 'polypeptide(L)'
;YGYHVQSLNDVSTSEHYVAGVHGTRDALKWLFDAKQGDVSPLYECGDNDHLMVIVLSAIHPKGYRSWDDPQVKEILKREVIKDKKAEKLMAKLKGVNSIAAAQAKGAKVSTVSQITFAAPAFVQATGSAEPALSGAVAATAAGKFSKNPVKGNAGVYVFQVVKKALRAGSKYNETMAMQQAAQQNMQFLSNFMQDLILKANVVDNRYLFF
;
A
#
# COMPACT_ATOMS: atom_id res chain seq x y z
N TYR A 1 15.46 -8.19 -37.13
CA TYR A 1 14.56 -9.36 -37.17
C TYR A 1 13.28 -9.18 -36.34
N GLY A 2 13.02 -8.01 -35.74
CA GLY A 2 11.74 -7.68 -35.10
C GLY A 2 11.38 -8.49 -33.83
N TYR A 3 12.37 -9.03 -33.11
CA TYR A 3 12.13 -9.73 -31.85
C TYR A 3 11.72 -8.76 -30.76
N HIS A 4 10.72 -9.14 -29.97
CA HIS A 4 10.30 -8.40 -28.79
C HIS A 4 10.95 -9.01 -27.55
N VAL A 5 11.74 -8.22 -26.83
CA VAL A 5 12.27 -8.62 -25.52
C VAL A 5 11.37 -8.02 -24.42
N GLN A 6 10.79 -8.89 -23.62
CA GLN A 6 9.96 -8.49 -22.48
C GLN A 6 10.61 -8.99 -21.20
N SER A 7 10.79 -8.09 -20.23
CA SER A 7 11.23 -8.47 -18.89
C SER A 7 10.01 -8.70 -18.00
N LEU A 8 9.92 -9.89 -17.44
CA LEU A 8 8.92 -10.25 -16.44
C LEU A 8 9.58 -10.27 -15.06
N ASN A 9 8.98 -9.58 -14.12
CA ASN A 9 9.39 -9.64 -12.74
C ASN A 9 8.40 -10.53 -11.99
N ASP A 10 8.94 -11.43 -11.14
CA ASP A 10 8.15 -12.16 -10.17
C ASP A 10 7.16 -13.18 -10.73
N VAL A 11 7.61 -14.00 -11.68
CA VAL A 11 6.84 -15.17 -12.09
C VAL A 11 6.74 -16.15 -10.92
N SER A 12 5.50 -16.48 -10.53
CA SER A 12 5.23 -17.36 -9.40
C SER A 12 4.83 -18.76 -9.86
N THR A 13 4.97 -19.76 -8.97
CA THR A 13 4.55 -21.15 -9.25
C THR A 13 3.05 -21.32 -9.45
N SER A 14 2.26 -20.32 -9.09
CA SER A 14 0.80 -20.31 -9.31
C SER A 14 0.39 -19.71 -10.66
N GLU A 15 1.32 -19.23 -11.46
CA GLU A 15 1.01 -18.72 -12.79
C GLU A 15 0.81 -19.86 -13.79
N HIS A 16 -0.11 -19.62 -14.71
CA HIS A 16 -0.45 -20.58 -15.77
C HIS A 16 0.06 -20.17 -17.14
N TYR A 17 0.50 -18.90 -17.27
CA TYR A 17 0.92 -18.31 -18.53
C TYR A 17 2.19 -17.48 -18.35
N VAL A 18 3.07 -17.48 -19.34
CA VAL A 18 4.22 -16.58 -19.38
C VAL A 18 3.88 -15.41 -20.30
N ALA A 19 4.07 -14.18 -19.83
CA ALA A 19 3.82 -12.97 -20.62
C ALA A 19 2.40 -12.86 -21.21
N GLY A 20 1.39 -13.50 -20.58
CA GLY A 20 0.02 -13.53 -21.10
C GLY A 20 -0.20 -14.48 -22.28
N VAL A 21 0.82 -15.25 -22.68
CA VAL A 21 0.73 -16.23 -23.80
C VAL A 21 0.26 -17.58 -23.25
N HIS A 22 -0.77 -18.14 -23.87
CA HIS A 22 -1.28 -19.47 -23.52
C HIS A 22 -0.31 -20.58 -24.01
N GLY A 23 -0.51 -21.81 -23.52
CA GLY A 23 0.29 -22.95 -23.95
C GLY A 23 1.76 -22.91 -23.52
N THR A 24 2.09 -22.15 -22.43
CA THR A 24 3.47 -21.95 -21.96
C THR A 24 3.84 -22.88 -20.79
N ARG A 25 3.12 -23.97 -20.60
CA ARG A 25 3.34 -24.88 -19.47
C ARG A 25 4.75 -25.47 -19.43
N ASP A 26 5.26 -25.94 -20.55
CA ASP A 26 6.60 -26.54 -20.60
C ASP A 26 7.69 -25.49 -20.36
N ALA A 27 7.45 -24.28 -20.81
CA ALA A 27 8.30 -23.14 -20.54
C ALA A 27 8.31 -22.77 -19.05
N LEU A 28 7.14 -22.83 -18.36
CA LEU A 28 7.04 -22.62 -16.90
C LEU A 28 7.76 -23.73 -16.12
N LYS A 29 7.59 -25.00 -16.50
CA LYS A 29 8.30 -26.11 -15.86
C LYS A 29 9.80 -25.91 -15.96
N TRP A 30 10.30 -25.65 -17.16
CA TRP A 30 11.70 -25.36 -17.36
C TRP A 30 12.18 -24.18 -16.50
N LEU A 31 11.40 -23.10 -16.41
CA LEU A 31 11.75 -21.89 -15.65
C LEU A 31 12.01 -22.21 -14.16
N PHE A 32 11.20 -23.11 -13.55
CA PHE A 32 11.35 -23.46 -12.15
C PHE A 32 12.41 -24.51 -11.86
N ASP A 33 12.87 -25.24 -12.87
CA ASP A 33 13.95 -26.22 -12.78
C ASP A 33 15.32 -25.63 -13.17
N ALA A 34 15.33 -24.47 -13.87
CA ALA A 34 16.54 -23.84 -14.41
C ALA A 34 17.35 -23.12 -13.32
N LYS A 35 18.61 -22.85 -13.62
CA LYS A 35 19.51 -22.04 -12.81
C LYS A 35 19.60 -20.62 -13.35
N GLN A 36 19.95 -19.70 -12.48
CA GLN A 36 20.18 -18.32 -12.89
C GLN A 36 21.23 -18.23 -13.98
N GLY A 37 20.89 -17.56 -15.07
CA GLY A 37 21.72 -17.40 -16.27
C GLY A 37 21.43 -18.42 -17.37
N ASP A 38 20.62 -19.45 -17.10
CA ASP A 38 20.25 -20.43 -18.12
C ASP A 38 19.33 -19.81 -19.17
N VAL A 39 19.45 -20.35 -20.39
CA VAL A 39 18.62 -20.02 -21.55
C VAL A 39 17.81 -21.24 -21.95
N SER A 40 16.51 -21.08 -22.12
CA SER A 40 15.62 -22.18 -22.47
C SER A 40 15.81 -22.65 -23.92
N PRO A 41 15.33 -23.86 -24.21
CA PRO A 41 15.02 -24.23 -25.59
C PRO A 41 13.99 -23.28 -26.21
N LEU A 42 13.78 -23.39 -27.50
CA LEU A 42 12.69 -22.72 -28.20
C LEU A 42 11.38 -23.47 -27.93
N TYR A 43 10.38 -22.72 -27.46
CA TYR A 43 9.02 -23.22 -27.24
C TYR A 43 8.06 -22.65 -28.28
N GLU A 44 7.21 -23.51 -28.83
CA GLU A 44 6.04 -23.11 -29.60
C GLU A 44 4.87 -22.96 -28.63
N CYS A 45 4.27 -21.77 -28.59
CA CYS A 45 3.26 -21.36 -27.60
C CYS A 45 2.04 -20.73 -28.30
N GLY A 46 1.03 -20.41 -27.52
CA GLY A 46 -0.23 -19.90 -28.06
C GLY A 46 -0.95 -21.01 -28.82
N ASP A 47 -1.58 -20.63 -29.91
CA ASP A 47 -2.17 -21.56 -30.91
C ASP A 47 -1.16 -21.88 -32.03
N ASN A 48 0.10 -22.10 -31.65
CA ASN A 48 1.27 -22.27 -32.54
C ASN A 48 1.63 -20.99 -33.34
N ASP A 49 1.29 -19.85 -32.83
CA ASP A 49 1.55 -18.53 -33.44
C ASP A 49 2.67 -17.75 -32.74
N HIS A 50 3.17 -18.27 -31.61
CA HIS A 50 4.23 -17.64 -30.81
C HIS A 50 5.42 -18.57 -30.63
N LEU A 51 6.61 -18.03 -30.83
CA LEU A 51 7.88 -18.66 -30.49
C LEU A 51 8.50 -17.95 -29.29
N MET A 52 8.87 -18.71 -28.26
CA MET A 52 9.35 -18.17 -26.99
C MET A 52 10.70 -18.78 -26.61
N VAL A 53 11.64 -17.92 -26.21
CA VAL A 53 12.89 -18.30 -25.53
C VAL A 53 12.95 -17.51 -24.24
N ILE A 54 13.27 -18.17 -23.14
CA ILE A 54 13.34 -17.59 -21.82
C ILE A 54 14.78 -17.55 -21.34
N VAL A 55 15.17 -16.45 -20.73
CA VAL A 55 16.43 -16.31 -20.00
C VAL A 55 16.12 -16.07 -18.53
N LEU A 56 16.55 -16.97 -17.64
CA LEU A 56 16.36 -16.81 -16.22
C LEU A 56 17.40 -15.86 -15.64
N SER A 57 17.03 -14.60 -15.43
CA SER A 57 17.94 -13.55 -14.98
C SER A 57 18.17 -13.54 -13.46
N ALA A 58 17.16 -13.90 -12.67
CA ALA A 58 17.26 -13.92 -11.21
C ALA A 58 16.29 -14.93 -10.58
N ILE A 59 16.67 -15.45 -9.43
CA ILE A 59 15.82 -16.30 -8.56
C ILE A 59 15.64 -15.57 -7.23
N HIS A 60 14.40 -15.34 -6.86
CA HIS A 60 14.07 -14.72 -5.59
C HIS A 60 13.66 -15.81 -4.57
N PRO A 61 14.48 -16.08 -3.54
CA PRO A 61 14.13 -17.04 -2.52
C PRO A 61 12.92 -16.53 -1.71
N LYS A 62 12.17 -17.47 -1.11
CA LYS A 62 11.07 -17.14 -0.20
C LYS A 62 11.58 -16.27 0.95
N GLY A 63 10.90 -15.15 1.21
CA GLY A 63 11.24 -14.21 2.28
C GLY A 63 11.15 -12.75 1.88
N TYR A 64 11.86 -11.92 2.62
CA TYR A 64 11.95 -10.49 2.29
C TYR A 64 13.04 -10.27 1.24
N ARG A 65 12.74 -9.44 0.25
CA ARG A 65 13.74 -9.01 -0.73
C ARG A 65 14.82 -8.18 -0.07
N SER A 66 16.04 -8.32 -0.59
CA SER A 66 17.17 -7.49 -0.14
C SER A 66 16.88 -6.01 -0.37
N TRP A 67 17.38 -5.16 0.53
CA TRP A 67 17.36 -3.71 0.36
C TRP A 67 18.19 -3.23 -0.85
N ASP A 68 19.10 -4.07 -1.36
CA ASP A 68 19.90 -3.82 -2.56
C ASP A 68 19.12 -4.09 -3.87
N ASP A 69 17.99 -4.80 -3.80
CA ASP A 69 17.11 -4.98 -4.95
C ASP A 69 16.70 -3.60 -5.50
N PRO A 70 16.90 -3.33 -6.80
CA PRO A 70 16.63 -2.02 -7.39
C PRO A 70 15.20 -1.52 -7.13
N GLN A 71 14.21 -2.41 -7.17
CA GLN A 71 12.81 -2.05 -6.92
C GLN A 71 12.59 -1.69 -5.46
N VAL A 72 13.11 -2.49 -4.53
CA VAL A 72 13.03 -2.23 -3.09
C VAL A 72 13.77 -0.94 -2.74
N LYS A 73 14.96 -0.74 -3.28
CA LYS A 73 15.78 0.44 -3.06
C LYS A 73 15.07 1.74 -3.45
N GLU A 74 14.39 1.76 -4.60
CA GLU A 74 13.64 2.94 -5.03
C GLU A 74 12.43 3.22 -4.14
N ILE A 75 11.75 2.18 -3.66
CA ILE A 75 10.63 2.31 -2.71
C ILE A 75 11.16 2.87 -1.38
N LEU A 76 12.18 2.26 -0.81
CA LEU A 76 12.79 2.68 0.45
C LEU A 76 13.33 4.11 0.37
N LYS A 77 13.99 4.48 -0.73
CA LYS A 77 14.49 5.84 -0.95
C LYS A 77 13.37 6.87 -0.91
N ARG A 78 12.24 6.59 -1.58
CA ARG A 78 11.07 7.48 -1.56
C ARG A 78 10.51 7.65 -0.15
N GLU A 79 10.35 6.55 0.59
CA GLU A 79 9.82 6.61 1.96
C GLU A 79 10.78 7.35 2.91
N VAL A 80 12.07 7.07 2.85
CA VAL A 80 13.08 7.78 3.67
C VAL A 80 13.12 9.28 3.34
N ILE A 81 13.04 9.66 2.06
CA ILE A 81 12.98 11.08 1.67
C ILE A 81 11.71 11.73 2.21
N LYS A 82 10.58 11.05 2.14
CA LYS A 82 9.29 11.51 2.69
C LYS A 82 9.39 11.74 4.20
N ASP A 83 9.96 10.79 4.93
CA ASP A 83 10.15 10.87 6.36
C ASP A 83 11.08 12.03 6.76
N LYS A 84 12.22 12.18 6.10
CA LYS A 84 13.15 13.29 6.36
C LYS A 84 12.52 14.66 6.01
N LYS A 85 11.69 14.74 4.96
CA LYS A 85 10.93 15.96 4.67
C LYS A 85 9.92 16.26 5.77
N ALA A 86 9.21 15.24 6.26
CA ALA A 86 8.25 15.39 7.36
C ALA A 86 8.94 15.88 8.64
N GLU A 87 10.09 15.30 9.02
CA GLU A 87 10.87 15.73 10.17
C GLU A 87 11.29 17.20 10.09
N LYS A 88 11.80 17.63 8.93
CA LYS A 88 12.16 19.04 8.70
C LYS A 88 10.95 19.97 8.82
N LEU A 89 9.80 19.58 8.27
CA LEU A 89 8.55 20.35 8.37
C LEU A 89 8.04 20.39 9.82
N MET A 90 8.07 19.28 10.53
CA MET A 90 7.70 19.23 11.95
C MET A 90 8.60 20.15 12.79
N ALA A 91 9.90 20.14 12.55
CA ALA A 91 10.84 21.04 13.23
C ALA A 91 10.53 22.52 12.92
N LYS A 92 10.23 22.84 11.65
CA LYS A 92 9.85 24.19 11.21
C LYS A 92 8.56 24.68 11.88
N LEU A 93 7.58 23.77 12.05
CA LEU A 93 6.28 24.09 12.63
C LEU A 93 6.22 23.95 14.16
N LYS A 94 7.28 23.48 14.79
CA LYS A 94 7.38 23.37 16.24
C LYS A 94 7.14 24.74 16.91
N GLY A 95 6.32 24.74 17.96
CA GLY A 95 5.96 25.96 18.70
C GLY A 95 4.97 26.89 18.00
N VAL A 96 4.45 26.53 16.83
CA VAL A 96 3.35 27.28 16.20
C VAL A 96 2.08 27.07 17.00
N ASN A 97 1.42 28.15 17.38
CA ASN A 97 0.23 28.17 18.25
C ASN A 97 -0.97 28.90 17.62
N SER A 98 -0.87 29.34 16.38
CA SER A 98 -1.95 29.99 15.67
C SER A 98 -1.90 29.75 14.17
N ILE A 99 -3.04 29.90 13.50
CA ILE A 99 -3.15 29.78 12.05
C ILE A 99 -2.28 30.84 11.35
N ALA A 100 -2.30 32.09 11.83
CA ALA A 100 -1.49 33.17 11.28
C ALA A 100 0.02 32.86 11.37
N ALA A 101 0.49 32.33 12.48
CA ALA A 101 1.89 31.92 12.65
C ALA A 101 2.27 30.75 11.74
N ALA A 102 1.34 29.82 11.46
CA ALA A 102 1.55 28.75 10.49
C ALA A 102 1.67 29.30 9.06
N GLN A 103 0.78 30.23 8.68
CA GLN A 103 0.84 30.87 7.36
C GLN A 103 2.13 31.65 7.15
N ALA A 104 2.60 32.38 8.16
CA ALA A 104 3.88 33.10 8.12
C ALA A 104 5.08 32.15 7.86
N LYS A 105 4.97 30.87 8.25
CA LYS A 105 5.95 29.83 7.93
C LYS A 105 5.69 29.12 6.59
N GLY A 106 4.73 29.59 5.79
CA GLY A 106 4.40 29.07 4.46
C GLY A 106 3.41 27.91 4.45
N ALA A 107 2.66 27.70 5.54
CA ALA A 107 1.60 26.69 5.54
C ALA A 107 0.38 27.14 4.75
N LYS A 108 -0.23 26.24 3.99
CA LYS A 108 -1.52 26.45 3.34
C LYS A 108 -2.64 26.15 4.33
N VAL A 109 -3.66 26.99 4.37
CA VAL A 109 -4.80 26.81 5.27
C VAL A 109 -6.00 26.29 4.50
N SER A 110 -6.65 25.29 5.05
CA SER A 110 -7.92 24.75 4.56
C SER A 110 -8.79 24.35 5.73
N THR A 111 -10.09 24.30 5.52
CA THR A 111 -11.05 23.83 6.52
C THR A 111 -11.50 22.43 6.15
N VAL A 112 -11.44 21.53 7.11
CA VAL A 112 -11.96 20.16 7.00
C VAL A 112 -13.11 20.00 7.96
N SER A 113 -14.24 19.52 7.47
CA SER A 113 -15.46 19.29 8.27
C SER A 113 -15.78 17.80 8.38
N GLN A 114 -16.64 17.47 9.33
CA GLN A 114 -17.17 16.11 9.51
C GLN A 114 -16.11 15.02 9.74
N ILE A 115 -15.05 15.36 10.48
CA ILE A 115 -14.03 14.39 10.86
C ILE A 115 -14.60 13.44 11.91
N THR A 116 -14.55 12.13 11.61
CA THR A 116 -14.95 11.06 12.51
C THR A 116 -13.90 9.93 12.49
N PHE A 117 -13.97 8.99 13.42
CA PHE A 117 -13.10 7.80 13.35
C PHE A 117 -13.47 6.86 12.20
N ALA A 118 -14.75 6.81 11.82
CA ALA A 118 -15.21 6.01 10.68
C ALA A 118 -14.87 6.65 9.33
N ALA A 119 -14.74 7.98 9.28
CA ALA A 119 -14.34 8.73 8.11
C ALA A 119 -13.14 9.63 8.46
N PRO A 120 -11.90 9.19 8.18
CA PRO A 120 -10.71 9.99 8.43
C PRO A 120 -10.76 11.34 7.72
N ALA A 121 -10.08 12.34 8.30
CA ALA A 121 -9.95 13.66 7.68
C ALA A 121 -9.38 13.53 6.27
N PHE A 122 -10.14 13.94 5.27
CA PHE A 122 -9.65 14.02 3.90
C PHE A 122 -9.19 15.44 3.62
N VAL A 123 -7.91 15.61 3.32
CA VAL A 123 -7.31 16.92 3.03
C VAL A 123 -7.23 17.09 1.52
N GLN A 124 -8.12 17.91 0.95
CA GLN A 124 -8.19 18.14 -0.50
C GLN A 124 -6.86 18.64 -1.08
N ALA A 125 -6.15 19.50 -0.36
CA ALA A 125 -4.88 20.06 -0.82
C ALA A 125 -3.77 19.00 -1.06
N THR A 126 -3.88 17.86 -0.42
CA THR A 126 -2.94 16.72 -0.56
C THR A 126 -3.57 15.51 -1.23
N GLY A 127 -4.89 15.50 -1.43
CA GLY A 127 -5.64 14.39 -1.99
C GLY A 127 -5.59 13.11 -1.14
N SER A 128 -5.33 13.24 0.16
CA SER A 128 -5.09 12.09 1.03
C SER A 128 -6.01 12.07 2.25
N ALA A 129 -6.41 10.87 2.64
CA ALA A 129 -7.03 10.62 3.93
C ALA A 129 -5.94 10.54 5.02
N GLU A 130 -6.18 11.25 6.13
CA GLU A 130 -5.20 11.48 7.18
C GLU A 130 -5.70 10.97 8.54
N PRO A 131 -5.60 9.65 8.81
CA PRO A 131 -6.07 9.07 10.06
C PRO A 131 -5.37 9.64 11.31
N ALA A 132 -4.06 9.92 11.20
CA ALA A 132 -3.29 10.52 12.28
C ALA A 132 -3.82 11.93 12.67
N LEU A 133 -4.25 12.71 11.66
CA LEU A 133 -4.88 14.00 11.89
C LEU A 133 -6.23 13.82 12.60
N SER A 134 -7.05 12.85 12.22
CA SER A 134 -8.32 12.55 12.87
C SER A 134 -8.15 12.20 14.34
N GLY A 135 -7.18 11.36 14.68
CA GLY A 135 -6.84 11.02 16.05
C GLY A 135 -6.41 12.24 16.87
N ALA A 136 -5.54 13.07 16.32
CA ALA A 136 -5.07 14.29 16.97
C ALA A 136 -6.21 15.31 17.19
N VAL A 137 -7.10 15.48 16.21
CA VAL A 137 -8.31 16.33 16.33
C VAL A 137 -9.24 15.79 17.42
N ALA A 138 -9.44 14.49 17.49
CA ALA A 138 -10.26 13.86 18.53
C ALA A 138 -9.70 14.13 19.93
N ALA A 139 -8.40 14.12 20.12
CA ALA A 139 -7.73 14.38 21.39
C ALA A 139 -7.66 15.87 21.77
N THR A 140 -7.90 16.79 20.83
CA THR A 140 -7.80 18.24 21.08
C THR A 140 -9.17 18.83 21.39
N ALA A 141 -9.30 19.65 22.44
CA ALA A 141 -10.57 20.27 22.81
C ALA A 141 -11.03 21.32 21.79
N ALA A 142 -12.35 21.57 21.71
CA ALA A 142 -12.92 22.63 20.87
C ALA A 142 -12.33 24.00 21.24
N GLY A 143 -12.08 24.85 20.24
CA GLY A 143 -11.44 26.16 20.37
C GLY A 143 -9.92 26.12 20.54
N LYS A 144 -9.31 24.94 20.73
CA LYS A 144 -7.87 24.83 20.97
C LYS A 144 -7.09 24.56 19.68
N PHE A 145 -5.84 25.03 19.67
CA PHE A 145 -4.86 24.76 18.63
C PHE A 145 -4.09 23.47 18.96
N SER A 146 -3.58 22.77 17.94
CA SER A 146 -2.76 21.57 18.10
C SER A 146 -1.51 21.87 18.93
N LYS A 147 -1.23 21.02 19.92
CA LYS A 147 -0.04 21.18 20.77
C LYS A 147 1.26 20.97 20.00
N ASN A 148 1.25 20.00 19.10
CA ASN A 148 2.40 19.64 18.27
C ASN A 148 1.97 19.47 16.79
N PRO A 149 2.90 19.62 15.85
CA PRO A 149 2.65 19.22 14.48
C PRO A 149 2.37 17.71 14.37
N VAL A 150 1.46 17.32 13.49
CA VAL A 150 1.06 15.93 13.25
C VAL A 150 1.58 15.49 11.89
N LYS A 151 2.36 14.41 11.87
CA LYS A 151 2.77 13.75 10.63
C LYS A 151 1.60 12.91 10.12
N GLY A 152 1.12 13.22 8.92
CA GLY A 152 0.13 12.45 8.20
C GLY A 152 0.73 11.63 7.06
N ASN A 153 -0.14 11.07 6.23
CA ASN A 153 0.24 10.26 5.07
C ASN A 153 0.91 11.10 3.97
N ALA A 154 0.36 12.28 3.68
CA ALA A 154 0.83 13.13 2.59
C ALA A 154 1.33 14.50 3.04
N GLY A 155 1.33 14.80 4.35
CA GLY A 155 1.76 16.10 4.84
C GLY A 155 2.01 16.16 6.33
N VAL A 156 2.45 17.34 6.78
CA VAL A 156 2.57 17.70 8.20
C VAL A 156 1.53 18.78 8.49
N TYR A 157 0.76 18.58 9.53
CA TYR A 157 -0.39 19.39 9.85
C TYR A 157 -0.27 20.03 11.24
N VAL A 158 -0.67 21.29 11.32
CA VAL A 158 -1.07 21.96 12.55
C VAL A 158 -2.52 22.43 12.36
N PHE A 159 -3.33 22.38 13.39
CA PHE A 159 -4.76 22.63 13.24
C PHE A 159 -5.36 23.31 14.46
N GLN A 160 -6.49 23.97 14.25
CA GLN A 160 -7.35 24.46 15.31
C GLN A 160 -8.70 23.77 15.22
N VAL A 161 -9.18 23.24 16.34
CA VAL A 161 -10.51 22.64 16.41
C VAL A 161 -11.53 23.75 16.65
N VAL A 162 -12.29 24.09 15.62
CA VAL A 162 -13.30 25.16 15.71
C VAL A 162 -14.50 24.70 16.53
N LYS A 163 -15.05 23.53 16.21
CA LYS A 163 -16.25 22.99 16.86
C LYS A 163 -16.18 21.49 16.96
N LYS A 164 -16.65 20.96 18.09
CA LYS A 164 -17.00 19.56 18.29
C LYS A 164 -18.47 19.46 18.64
N ALA A 165 -19.17 18.56 18.01
CA ALA A 165 -20.55 18.27 18.32
C ALA A 165 -20.83 16.79 18.17
N LEU A 166 -21.68 16.24 19.01
CA LEU A 166 -22.28 14.94 18.76
C LEU A 166 -23.24 15.08 17.56
N ARG A 167 -23.26 14.08 16.70
CA ARG A 167 -24.23 14.04 15.62
C ARG A 167 -25.63 14.01 16.21
N ALA A 168 -26.49 14.92 15.75
CA ALA A 168 -27.89 14.96 16.19
C ALA A 168 -28.54 13.59 15.95
N GLY A 169 -29.23 13.06 16.95
CA GLY A 169 -29.89 11.73 16.88
C GLY A 169 -28.96 10.53 17.09
N SER A 170 -27.65 10.73 17.30
CA SER A 170 -26.71 9.65 17.59
C SER A 170 -26.80 9.24 19.07
N LYS A 171 -27.85 8.50 19.44
CA LYS A 171 -27.81 7.70 20.65
C LYS A 171 -27.11 6.39 20.36
N TYR A 172 -26.24 5.97 21.27
CA TYR A 172 -25.64 4.63 21.17
C TYR A 172 -26.76 3.59 21.11
N ASN A 173 -26.74 2.78 20.09
CA ASN A 173 -27.64 1.64 19.93
C ASN A 173 -26.78 0.39 19.83
N GLU A 174 -26.83 -0.45 20.84
CA GLU A 174 -26.02 -1.65 20.96
C GLU A 174 -26.27 -2.63 19.81
N THR A 175 -27.52 -2.83 19.42
CA THR A 175 -27.86 -3.73 18.32
C THR A 175 -27.29 -3.27 17.00
N MET A 176 -27.38 -1.97 16.68
CA MET A 176 -26.78 -1.41 15.45
C MET A 176 -25.24 -1.47 15.50
N ALA A 177 -24.65 -1.21 16.65
CA ALA A 177 -23.20 -1.30 16.83
C ALA A 177 -22.70 -2.75 16.64
N MET A 178 -23.41 -3.74 17.18
CA MET A 178 -23.11 -5.15 16.97
C MET A 178 -23.28 -5.58 15.50
N GLN A 179 -24.34 -5.15 14.83
CA GLN A 179 -24.52 -5.44 13.41
C GLN A 179 -23.41 -4.83 12.55
N GLN A 180 -23.02 -3.60 12.84
CA GLN A 180 -21.94 -2.93 12.12
C GLN A 180 -20.59 -3.60 12.38
N ALA A 181 -20.31 -4.01 13.61
CA ALA A 181 -19.11 -4.78 13.95
C ALA A 181 -19.11 -6.15 13.28
N ALA A 182 -20.25 -6.84 13.22
CA ALA A 182 -20.38 -8.12 12.51
C ALA A 182 -20.13 -7.97 11.02
N GLN A 183 -20.65 -6.92 10.36
CA GLN A 183 -20.40 -6.64 8.95
C GLN A 183 -18.91 -6.33 8.68
N GLN A 184 -18.27 -5.54 9.54
CA GLN A 184 -16.83 -5.29 9.43
C GLN A 184 -16.02 -6.57 9.62
N ASN A 185 -16.37 -7.41 10.58
CA ASN A 185 -15.70 -8.69 10.80
C ASN A 185 -15.86 -9.65 9.61
N MET A 186 -17.00 -9.64 8.92
CA MET A 186 -17.16 -10.42 7.69
C MET A 186 -16.20 -10.01 6.58
N GLN A 187 -15.85 -8.73 6.46
CA GLN A 187 -14.83 -8.27 5.51
C GLN A 187 -13.43 -8.78 5.89
N PHE A 188 -13.13 -8.91 7.19
CA PHE A 188 -11.86 -9.51 7.65
C PHE A 188 -11.79 -11.03 7.43
N LEU A 189 -12.93 -11.73 7.43
CA LEU A 189 -12.95 -13.17 7.17
C LEU A 189 -12.45 -13.55 5.78
N SER A 190 -12.63 -12.70 4.78
CA SER A 190 -12.08 -12.93 3.44
C SER A 190 -10.55 -12.94 3.43
N ASN A 191 -9.92 -12.11 4.28
CA ASN A 191 -8.46 -12.07 4.42
C ASN A 191 -7.93 -13.19 5.32
N PHE A 192 -8.76 -13.70 6.23
CA PHE A 192 -8.37 -14.77 7.15
C PHE A 192 -7.99 -16.08 6.41
N MET A 193 -8.68 -16.40 5.32
CA MET A 193 -8.30 -17.55 4.49
C MET A 193 -6.92 -17.40 3.87
N GLN A 194 -6.54 -16.19 3.43
CA GLN A 194 -5.20 -15.94 2.92
C GLN A 194 -4.15 -16.04 4.03
N ASP A 195 -4.46 -15.52 5.22
CA ASP A 195 -3.58 -15.64 6.38
C ASP A 195 -3.38 -17.11 6.80
N LEU A 196 -4.44 -17.93 6.72
CA LEU A 196 -4.33 -19.39 6.97
C LEU A 196 -3.45 -20.08 5.94
N ILE A 197 -3.60 -19.76 4.66
CA ILE A 197 -2.76 -20.32 3.57
C ILE A 197 -1.30 -19.96 3.80
N LEU A 198 -1.02 -18.71 4.15
CA LEU A 198 0.35 -18.24 4.46
C LEU A 198 0.93 -18.93 5.70
N LYS A 199 0.14 -19.07 6.77
CA LYS A 199 0.57 -19.74 8.01
C LYS A 199 0.74 -21.25 7.84
N ALA A 200 -0.11 -21.89 7.05
CA ALA A 200 -0.03 -23.30 6.73
C ALA A 200 1.13 -23.65 5.79
N ASN A 201 1.84 -22.64 5.28
CA ASN A 201 2.95 -22.81 4.34
C ASN A 201 2.56 -23.71 3.15
N VAL A 202 1.39 -23.44 2.58
CA VAL A 202 0.89 -24.19 1.42
C VAL A 202 1.85 -24.02 0.25
N VAL A 203 2.31 -25.13 -0.28
CA VAL A 203 3.15 -25.16 -1.49
C VAL A 203 2.24 -25.49 -2.68
N ASP A 204 2.15 -24.58 -3.63
CA ASP A 204 1.39 -24.79 -4.85
C ASP A 204 2.26 -25.48 -5.90
N ASN A 205 2.01 -26.77 -6.08
CA ASN A 205 2.73 -27.59 -7.06
C ASN A 205 1.89 -27.86 -8.32
N ARG A 206 0.80 -27.11 -8.53
CA ARG A 206 -0.07 -27.31 -9.70
C ARG A 206 0.67 -27.15 -11.00
N TYR A 207 1.70 -26.30 -11.06
CA TYR A 207 2.54 -26.10 -12.23
C TYR A 207 3.22 -27.40 -12.73
N LEU A 208 3.36 -28.42 -11.85
CA LEU A 208 3.89 -29.73 -12.23
C LEU A 208 2.87 -30.61 -12.96
N PHE A 209 1.58 -30.35 -12.79
CA PHE A 209 0.50 -31.24 -13.24
C PHE A 209 -0.46 -30.60 -14.25
N PHE A 210 -0.61 -29.27 -14.25
CA PHE A 210 -1.60 -28.54 -15.05
C PHE A 210 -0.97 -27.44 -15.90
#